data_d32646f4179887721db198aa15444f5e
#
_entry.id   d32646f4179887721db198aa15444f5e
#
_cell.length_a   1.000
_cell.length_b   1.000
_cell.length_c   1.000
_cell.angle_alpha   90.00
_cell.angle_beta   90.00
_cell.angle_gamma   90.00
#
_symmetry.space_group_name_H-M   'P 1'
#
loop_
_entity.id
_entity.type
_entity.pdbx_description
1 polymer ?
#
loop_
_entity_poly.entity_id
_entity_poly.type
_entity_poly.pdbx_seq_one_letter_code
_entity_poly.pdbx_strand_id
1 'polypeptide(L)'
;KNWLGMLGMHGLYEANLAMHGCDVMINIGARFDDRITGRIKDFSPHSKKAHIDIDPSSINKVVRVDVGIVGDVTLVLEEVLRQWRARGSKTNRAALPKWWAQITEWRAVKCLTYKNSSTVIKPQYALERLEALTKGMDRYITTEVGQHQMWAAQSVGFEDPHRWMT
;
A
#
# COMPACT_ATOMS: atom_id res chain seq x y z
N LYS A 1 -10.92 0.71 -5.77
CA LYS A 1 -10.92 2.02 -6.43
C LYS A 1 -9.91 2.98 -5.78
N ASN A 2 -9.74 2.91 -4.46
CA ASN A 2 -8.81 3.74 -3.70
C ASN A 2 -7.44 3.07 -3.46
N TRP A 3 -7.30 1.83 -3.87
CA TRP A 3 -6.05 1.07 -3.79
C TRP A 3 -5.02 1.63 -4.78
N LEU A 4 -3.82 1.96 -4.30
CA LEU A 4 -2.72 2.52 -5.09
C LEU A 4 -1.63 1.49 -5.41
N GLY A 5 -1.75 0.28 -4.88
CA GLY A 5 -0.76 -0.76 -5.06
C GLY A 5 0.26 -0.84 -3.91
N MET A 6 1.32 -1.60 -4.14
CA MET A 6 2.38 -1.86 -3.17
C MET A 6 3.25 -0.61 -2.96
N LEU A 7 3.70 -0.40 -1.74
CA LEU A 7 4.65 0.64 -1.32
C LEU A 7 6.10 0.13 -1.35
N GLY A 8 7.03 1.06 -1.26
CA GLY A 8 8.43 0.79 -1.01
C GLY A 8 9.26 0.64 -2.28
N MET A 9 10.46 0.06 -2.13
CA MET A 9 11.44 -0.02 -3.22
C MET A 9 10.98 -0.89 -4.41
N HIS A 10 10.02 -1.79 -4.18
CA HIS A 10 9.38 -2.59 -5.23
C HIS A 10 7.95 -2.15 -5.52
N GLY A 11 7.55 -1.03 -4.93
CA GLY A 11 6.20 -0.48 -5.04
C GLY A 11 5.96 0.31 -6.32
N LEU A 12 4.71 0.74 -6.48
CA LEU A 12 4.28 1.53 -7.61
C LEU A 12 4.65 3.01 -7.41
N TYR A 13 4.92 3.70 -8.50
CA TYR A 13 5.32 5.10 -8.51
C TYR A 13 4.28 5.98 -7.80
N GLU A 14 3.00 5.85 -8.16
CA GLU A 14 1.91 6.59 -7.54
C GLU A 14 1.72 6.28 -6.05
N ALA A 15 1.95 5.04 -5.64
CA ALA A 15 1.82 4.65 -4.24
C ALA A 15 2.92 5.30 -3.38
N ASN A 16 4.16 5.28 -3.88
CA ASN A 16 5.29 5.90 -3.20
C ASN A 16 5.17 7.42 -3.13
N LEU A 17 4.75 8.07 -4.22
CA LEU A 17 4.55 9.52 -4.21
C LEU A 17 3.36 9.95 -3.35
N ALA A 18 2.28 9.18 -3.34
CA ALA A 18 1.15 9.45 -2.45
C ALA A 18 1.53 9.31 -0.97
N MET A 19 2.31 8.29 -0.64
CA MET A 19 2.85 8.11 0.71
C MET A 19 3.78 9.27 1.10
N HIS A 20 4.67 9.69 0.20
CA HIS A 20 5.62 10.77 0.47
C HIS A 20 4.94 12.13 0.61
N GLY A 21 3.95 12.41 -0.23
CA GLY A 21 3.29 13.71 -0.32
C GLY A 21 2.02 13.88 0.51
N CYS A 22 1.59 12.87 1.28
CA CYS A 22 0.39 12.98 2.10
C CYS A 22 0.60 13.94 3.29
N ASP A 23 -0.49 14.54 3.74
CA ASP A 23 -0.54 15.38 4.95
C ASP A 23 -0.85 14.57 6.21
N VAL A 24 -1.55 13.43 6.05
CA VAL A 24 -1.86 12.47 7.12
C VAL A 24 -1.56 11.07 6.66
N MET A 25 -0.85 10.32 7.49
CA MET A 25 -0.54 8.90 7.31
C MET A 25 -1.10 8.11 8.49
N ILE A 26 -1.91 7.10 8.20
CA ILE A 26 -2.37 6.14 9.21
C ILE A 26 -1.74 4.79 8.88
N ASN A 27 -0.83 4.34 9.71
CA ASN A 27 -0.18 3.04 9.62
C ASN A 27 -0.92 2.04 10.52
N ILE A 28 -1.34 0.92 9.93
CA ILE A 28 -2.12 -0.11 10.63
C ILE A 28 -1.41 -1.45 10.49
N GLY A 29 -0.88 -1.98 11.60
CA GLY A 29 -0.23 -3.29 11.66
C GLY A 29 1.03 -3.43 10.81
N ALA A 30 1.67 -2.32 10.42
CA ALA A 30 2.88 -2.35 9.61
C ALA A 30 4.05 -1.71 10.37
N ARG A 31 5.21 -2.34 10.33
CA ARG A 31 6.36 -2.02 11.18
C ARG A 31 7.32 -0.94 10.66
N PHE A 32 6.98 -0.24 9.59
CA PHE A 32 7.86 0.72 8.92
C PHE A 32 9.21 0.09 8.51
N ASP A 33 9.13 -0.98 7.74
CA ASP A 33 10.30 -1.71 7.22
C ASP A 33 11.21 -0.81 6.38
N ASP A 34 12.51 -1.08 6.38
CA ASP A 34 13.50 -0.32 5.62
C ASP A 34 13.26 -0.38 4.10
N ARG A 35 12.64 -1.45 3.62
CA ARG A 35 12.21 -1.60 2.21
C ARG A 35 11.10 -0.62 1.82
N ILE A 36 10.38 -0.09 2.80
CA ILE A 36 9.31 0.91 2.62
C ILE A 36 9.85 2.32 2.91
N THR A 37 10.56 2.49 4.01
CA THR A 37 10.95 3.83 4.49
C THR A 37 12.14 4.42 3.74
N GLY A 38 13.06 3.58 3.28
CA GLY A 38 14.34 4.06 2.78
C GLY A 38 15.04 4.93 3.82
N ARG A 39 15.45 6.13 3.47
CA ARG A 39 16.08 7.09 4.38
C ARG A 39 15.04 7.68 5.34
N ILE A 40 15.07 7.26 6.59
CA ILE A 40 14.05 7.59 7.60
C ILE A 40 13.79 9.09 7.74
N LYS A 41 14.83 9.93 7.73
CA LYS A 41 14.68 11.39 7.88
C LYS A 41 13.90 12.07 6.74
N ASP A 42 13.84 11.41 5.57
CA ASP A 42 13.16 11.91 4.38
C ASP A 42 11.83 11.19 4.15
N PHE A 43 11.47 10.25 5.03
CA PHE A 43 10.24 9.47 4.91
C PHE A 43 9.01 10.29 5.27
N SER A 44 8.22 10.66 4.25
CA SER A 44 6.99 11.45 4.39
C SER A 44 7.13 12.60 5.39
N PRO A 45 8.05 13.55 5.16
CA PRO A 45 8.50 14.51 6.19
C PRO A 45 7.41 15.49 6.62
N HIS A 46 6.39 15.68 5.81
CA HIS A 46 5.33 16.66 6.05
C HIS A 46 4.04 16.06 6.64
N SER A 47 3.95 14.73 6.73
CA SER A 47 2.74 14.09 7.21
C SER A 47 2.67 14.03 8.74
N LYS A 48 1.47 14.19 9.28
CA LYS A 48 1.11 13.72 10.61
C LYS A 48 0.90 12.22 10.58
N LYS A 49 1.52 11.51 11.51
CA LYS A 49 1.56 10.05 11.50
C LYS A 49 0.81 9.46 12.69
N ALA A 50 -0.15 8.60 12.42
CA ALA A 50 -0.75 7.73 13.42
C ALA A 50 -0.32 6.29 13.17
N HIS A 51 0.02 5.54 14.22
CA HIS A 51 0.42 4.14 14.14
C HIS A 51 -0.44 3.31 15.10
N ILE A 52 -1.15 2.36 14.54
CA ILE A 52 -1.97 1.38 15.26
C ILE A 52 -1.29 0.04 15.13
N ASP A 53 -0.91 -0.56 16.25
CA ASP A 53 -0.27 -1.88 16.28
C ASP A 53 -0.66 -2.62 17.55
N ILE A 54 -0.72 -3.94 17.48
CA ILE A 54 -0.96 -4.77 18.66
C ILE A 54 0.30 -4.92 19.53
N ASP A 55 1.48 -4.81 18.89
CA ASP A 55 2.78 -4.89 19.57
C ASP A 55 3.25 -3.50 19.97
N PRO A 56 3.30 -3.19 21.30
CA PRO A 56 3.78 -1.90 21.78
C PRO A 56 5.22 -1.61 21.37
N SER A 57 6.05 -2.63 21.12
CA SER A 57 7.45 -2.45 20.71
C SER A 57 7.59 -1.93 19.28
N SER A 58 6.56 -2.04 18.45
CA SER A 58 6.53 -1.50 17.09
C SER A 58 6.35 0.02 17.05
N ILE A 59 5.70 0.59 18.06
CA ILE A 59 5.41 2.02 18.12
C ILE A 59 6.72 2.82 18.34
N ASN A 60 6.96 3.81 17.47
CA ASN A 60 8.17 4.64 17.48
C ASN A 60 9.51 3.89 17.31
N LYS A 61 9.47 2.63 16.89
CA LYS A 61 10.69 1.81 16.73
C LYS A 61 11.57 2.29 15.57
N VAL A 62 10.98 2.57 14.43
CA VAL A 62 11.69 3.00 13.22
C VAL A 62 11.37 4.45 12.89
N VAL A 63 10.09 4.78 12.76
CA VAL A 63 9.60 6.12 12.46
C VAL A 63 8.89 6.68 13.68
N ARG A 64 9.24 7.90 14.05
CA ARG A 64 8.51 8.65 15.09
C ARG A 64 7.12 9.01 14.57
N VAL A 65 6.10 8.75 15.39
CA VAL A 65 4.71 9.05 15.05
C VAL A 65 4.12 10.09 16.01
N ASP A 66 3.15 10.86 15.52
CA ASP A 66 2.45 11.86 16.34
C ASP A 66 1.44 11.21 17.30
N VAL A 67 0.84 10.11 16.87
CA VAL A 67 -0.14 9.33 17.65
C VAL A 67 0.19 7.85 17.55
N GLY A 68 0.50 7.20 18.68
CA GLY A 68 0.65 5.75 18.78
C GLY A 68 -0.55 5.16 19.52
N ILE A 69 -1.15 4.10 18.98
CA ILE A 69 -2.25 3.38 19.58
C ILE A 69 -1.88 1.90 19.62
N VAL A 70 -1.78 1.34 20.85
CA VAL A 70 -1.56 -0.09 21.05
C VAL A 70 -2.92 -0.78 21.27
N GLY A 71 -3.23 -1.75 20.42
CA GLY A 71 -4.48 -2.48 20.53
C GLY A 71 -4.82 -3.29 19.28
N ASP A 72 -5.83 -4.13 19.43
CA ASP A 72 -6.44 -4.86 18.32
C ASP A 72 -7.03 -3.88 17.30
N VAL A 73 -6.70 -4.08 16.03
CA VAL A 73 -7.09 -3.15 14.96
C VAL A 73 -8.61 -3.03 14.81
N THR A 74 -9.35 -4.12 15.02
CA THR A 74 -10.81 -4.11 14.88
C THR A 74 -11.42 -3.19 15.94
N LEU A 75 -11.04 -3.40 17.20
CA LEU A 75 -11.53 -2.59 18.33
C LEU A 75 -11.13 -1.11 18.19
N VAL A 76 -9.92 -0.85 17.78
CA VAL A 76 -9.44 0.53 17.56
C VAL A 76 -10.20 1.21 16.45
N LEU A 77 -10.41 0.54 15.30
CA LEU A 77 -11.14 1.13 14.17
C LEU A 77 -12.63 1.32 14.48
N GLU A 78 -13.26 0.42 15.22
CA GLU A 78 -14.65 0.59 15.69
C GLU A 78 -14.79 1.84 16.56
N GLU A 79 -13.86 2.05 17.50
CA GLU A 79 -13.86 3.22 18.37
C GLU A 79 -13.56 4.51 17.58
N VAL A 80 -12.62 4.49 16.65
CA VAL A 80 -12.35 5.63 15.75
C VAL A 80 -13.59 6.01 14.95
N LEU A 81 -14.30 5.03 14.39
CA LEU A 81 -15.53 5.26 13.64
C LEU A 81 -16.65 5.81 14.54
N ARG A 82 -16.78 5.27 15.76
CA ARG A 82 -17.76 5.77 16.75
C ARG A 82 -17.51 7.25 17.07
N GLN A 83 -16.25 7.60 17.37
CA GLN A 83 -15.88 9.00 17.67
C GLN A 83 -16.04 9.91 16.44
N TRP A 84 -15.66 9.44 15.26
CA TRP A 84 -15.85 10.19 14.01
C TRP A 84 -17.33 10.56 13.78
N ARG A 85 -18.22 9.57 13.96
CA ARG A 85 -19.68 9.77 13.82
C ARG A 85 -20.20 10.74 14.87
N ALA A 86 -19.78 10.59 16.14
CA ALA A 86 -20.17 11.46 17.23
C ALA A 86 -19.77 12.93 16.99
N ARG A 87 -18.67 13.17 16.27
CA ARG A 87 -18.20 14.51 15.87
C ARG A 87 -18.82 15.03 14.59
N GLY A 88 -19.87 14.38 14.07
CA GLY A 88 -20.61 14.79 12.87
C GLY A 88 -19.95 14.43 11.55
N SER A 89 -18.96 13.51 11.53
CA SER A 89 -18.31 12.98 10.31
C SER A 89 -17.86 14.07 9.31
N LYS A 90 -17.38 15.20 9.80
CA LYS A 90 -16.97 16.32 8.96
C LYS A 90 -15.73 15.97 8.14
N THR A 91 -15.81 16.12 6.84
CA THR A 91 -14.70 15.95 5.91
C THR A 91 -14.46 17.23 5.12
N ASN A 92 -13.20 17.58 4.93
CA ASN A 92 -12.85 18.62 3.95
C ASN A 92 -12.80 17.98 2.54
N ARG A 93 -13.96 17.89 1.90
CA ARG A 93 -14.06 17.29 0.57
C ARG A 93 -13.46 18.18 -0.54
N ALA A 94 -13.21 19.44 -0.28
CA ALA A 94 -12.71 20.37 -1.30
C ALA A 94 -11.27 20.05 -1.75
N ALA A 95 -10.45 19.47 -0.88
CA ALA A 95 -9.07 19.09 -1.21
C ALA A 95 -8.96 17.78 -2.01
N LEU A 96 -9.95 16.89 -1.90
CA LEU A 96 -9.89 15.55 -2.49
C LEU A 96 -9.79 15.53 -4.03
N PRO A 97 -10.53 16.35 -4.79
CA PRO A 97 -10.41 16.35 -6.26
C PRO A 97 -9.00 16.67 -6.73
N LYS A 98 -8.35 17.65 -6.12
CA LYS A 98 -6.97 18.04 -6.45
C LYS A 98 -5.99 16.89 -6.13
N TRP A 99 -6.14 16.25 -4.99
CA TRP A 99 -5.33 15.12 -4.59
C TRP A 99 -5.48 13.94 -5.54
N TRP A 100 -6.72 13.58 -5.91
CA TRP A 100 -6.99 12.52 -6.87
C TRP A 100 -6.52 12.86 -8.30
N ALA A 101 -6.58 14.11 -8.72
CA ALA A 101 -6.02 14.55 -9.99
C ALA A 101 -4.51 14.29 -10.02
N GLN A 102 -3.80 14.68 -8.96
CA GLN A 102 -2.36 14.44 -8.83
C GLN A 102 -2.01 12.94 -8.84
N ILE A 103 -2.76 12.11 -8.12
CA ILE A 103 -2.59 10.65 -8.15
C ILE A 103 -2.82 10.10 -9.56
N THR A 104 -3.80 10.63 -10.29
CA THR A 104 -4.09 10.22 -11.67
C THR A 104 -2.93 10.54 -12.61
N GLU A 105 -2.30 11.70 -12.46
CA GLU A 105 -1.09 12.06 -13.20
C GLU A 105 0.05 11.08 -12.92
N TRP A 106 0.29 10.73 -11.66
CA TRP A 106 1.32 9.74 -11.30
C TRP A 106 1.03 8.37 -11.89
N ARG A 107 -0.22 7.93 -11.87
CA ARG A 107 -0.66 6.66 -12.50
C ARG A 107 -0.43 6.64 -14.02
N ALA A 108 -0.51 7.80 -14.68
CA ALA A 108 -0.28 7.90 -16.10
C ALA A 108 1.15 7.55 -16.53
N VAL A 109 2.11 7.56 -15.60
CA VAL A 109 3.50 7.10 -15.82
C VAL A 109 3.55 5.61 -16.17
N LYS A 110 2.59 4.79 -15.68
CA LYS A 110 2.51 3.34 -15.93
C LYS A 110 3.84 2.66 -15.62
N CYS A 111 4.36 2.85 -14.41
CA CYS A 111 5.71 2.46 -14.00
C CYS A 111 6.06 0.98 -14.18
N LEU A 112 5.07 0.09 -14.28
CA LEU A 112 5.26 -1.34 -14.50
C LEU A 112 5.29 -1.74 -15.99
N THR A 113 5.26 -0.77 -16.93
CA THR A 113 5.32 -1.11 -18.35
C THR A 113 6.67 -1.72 -18.73
N TYR A 114 6.63 -2.68 -19.62
CA TYR A 114 7.81 -3.35 -20.15
C TYR A 114 7.69 -3.53 -21.67
N LYS A 115 8.82 -3.72 -22.34
CA LYS A 115 8.82 -4.04 -23.78
C LYS A 115 8.76 -5.56 -23.94
N ASN A 116 7.77 -6.03 -24.68
CA ASN A 116 7.68 -7.44 -25.08
C ASN A 116 8.86 -7.83 -25.99
N SER A 117 9.15 -9.11 -26.04
CA SER A 117 10.16 -9.70 -26.91
C SER A 117 9.54 -10.82 -27.73
N SER A 118 9.97 -10.98 -28.96
CA SER A 118 9.57 -12.10 -29.81
C SER A 118 10.39 -13.37 -29.58
N THR A 119 11.51 -13.25 -28.85
CA THR A 119 12.47 -14.36 -28.63
C THR A 119 12.62 -14.78 -27.19
N VAL A 120 12.19 -13.94 -26.24
CA VAL A 120 12.32 -14.19 -24.80
C VAL A 120 11.00 -13.93 -24.09
N ILE A 121 10.56 -14.85 -23.26
CA ILE A 121 9.41 -14.67 -22.37
C ILE A 121 9.86 -13.81 -21.18
N LYS A 122 9.33 -12.61 -21.08
CA LYS A 122 9.56 -11.74 -19.93
C LYS A 122 8.77 -12.23 -18.72
N PRO A 123 9.32 -12.17 -17.48
CA PRO A 123 8.58 -12.55 -16.28
C PRO A 123 7.25 -11.81 -16.12
N GLN A 124 7.22 -10.52 -16.43
CA GLN A 124 6.01 -9.71 -16.39
C GLN A 124 4.94 -10.25 -17.35
N TYR A 125 5.32 -10.61 -18.57
CA TYR A 125 4.41 -11.20 -19.54
C TYR A 125 3.82 -12.53 -19.05
N ALA A 126 4.67 -13.39 -18.48
CA ALA A 126 4.21 -14.67 -17.93
C ALA A 126 3.17 -14.47 -16.82
N LEU A 127 3.40 -13.50 -15.92
CA LEU A 127 2.48 -13.18 -14.84
C LEU A 127 1.18 -12.53 -15.33
N GLU A 128 1.24 -11.63 -16.30
CA GLU A 128 0.05 -11.06 -16.94
C GLU A 128 -0.80 -12.14 -17.62
N ARG A 129 -0.15 -13.11 -18.27
CA ARG A 129 -0.87 -14.24 -18.89
C ARG A 129 -1.49 -15.15 -17.83
N LEU A 130 -0.77 -15.45 -16.75
CA LEU A 130 -1.28 -16.20 -15.61
C LEU A 130 -2.51 -15.52 -15.01
N GLU A 131 -2.41 -14.22 -14.73
CA GLU A 131 -3.52 -13.41 -14.21
C GLU A 131 -4.73 -13.48 -15.15
N ALA A 132 -4.53 -13.25 -16.45
CA ALA A 132 -5.60 -13.26 -17.43
C ALA A 132 -6.30 -14.63 -17.56
N LEU A 133 -5.55 -15.72 -17.46
CA LEU A 133 -6.07 -17.09 -17.58
C LEU A 133 -6.77 -17.57 -16.31
N THR A 134 -6.41 -17.05 -15.14
CA THR A 134 -6.93 -17.52 -13.86
C THR A 134 -7.84 -16.50 -13.17
N LYS A 135 -8.05 -15.34 -13.79
CA LYS A 135 -8.96 -14.30 -13.27
C LYS A 135 -10.38 -14.86 -13.15
N GLY A 136 -10.98 -14.67 -11.97
CA GLY A 136 -12.32 -15.19 -11.67
C GLY A 136 -12.36 -16.65 -11.19
N MET A 137 -11.22 -17.32 -11.13
CA MET A 137 -11.12 -18.64 -10.50
C MET A 137 -10.93 -18.50 -8.99
N ASP A 138 -11.39 -19.48 -8.23
CA ASP A 138 -11.05 -19.63 -6.82
C ASP A 138 -9.60 -20.12 -6.73
N ARG A 139 -8.66 -19.20 -6.46
CA ARG A 139 -7.23 -19.48 -6.53
C ARG A 139 -6.50 -19.04 -5.26
N TYR A 140 -5.49 -19.81 -4.91
CA TYR A 140 -4.49 -19.46 -3.92
C TYR A 140 -3.13 -19.37 -4.61
N ILE A 141 -2.38 -18.32 -4.34
CA ILE A 141 -1.05 -18.12 -4.91
C ILE A 141 -0.03 -18.12 -3.78
N THR A 142 0.96 -19.00 -3.93
CA THR A 142 2.09 -19.08 -3.02
C THR A 142 3.35 -18.70 -3.77
N THR A 143 4.26 -18.00 -3.11
CA THR A 143 5.59 -17.71 -3.64
C THR A 143 6.64 -18.03 -2.61
N GLU A 144 7.82 -18.32 -3.12
CA GLU A 144 9.06 -18.34 -2.34
C GLU A 144 9.69 -16.94 -2.47
N VAL A 145 10.71 -16.63 -1.66
CA VAL A 145 11.38 -15.32 -1.66
C VAL A 145 12.27 -15.16 -2.90
N GLY A 146 12.08 -14.03 -3.60
CA GLY A 146 12.89 -13.74 -4.79
C GLY A 146 12.23 -12.67 -5.68
N GLN A 147 12.84 -12.40 -6.84
CA GLN A 147 12.30 -11.43 -7.80
C GLN A 147 10.88 -11.77 -8.27
N HIS A 148 10.59 -13.07 -8.44
CA HIS A 148 9.27 -13.55 -8.84
C HIS A 148 8.18 -13.18 -7.83
N GLN A 149 8.48 -13.19 -6.54
CA GLN A 149 7.57 -12.74 -5.48
C GLN A 149 7.17 -11.28 -5.70
N MET A 150 8.15 -10.41 -5.95
CA MET A 150 7.90 -8.99 -6.16
C MET A 150 7.10 -8.73 -7.43
N TRP A 151 7.44 -9.40 -8.53
CA TRP A 151 6.68 -9.28 -9.77
C TRP A 151 5.25 -9.82 -9.65
N ALA A 152 5.06 -10.92 -8.91
CA ALA A 152 3.73 -11.44 -8.65
C ALA A 152 2.91 -10.47 -7.80
N ALA A 153 3.49 -9.89 -6.75
CA ALA A 153 2.82 -8.87 -5.92
C ALA A 153 2.44 -7.60 -6.71
N GLN A 154 3.18 -7.26 -7.76
CA GLN A 154 2.88 -6.14 -8.65
C GLN A 154 1.78 -6.44 -9.67
N SER A 155 1.71 -7.68 -10.15
CA SER A 155 0.96 -8.05 -11.35
C SER A 155 -0.29 -8.88 -11.09
N VAL A 156 -0.39 -9.55 -9.94
CA VAL A 156 -1.53 -10.43 -9.61
C VAL A 156 -2.50 -9.71 -8.68
N GLY A 157 -3.78 -9.70 -9.04
CA GLY A 157 -4.86 -9.11 -8.27
C GLY A 157 -5.56 -10.13 -7.35
N PHE A 158 -5.99 -9.68 -6.18
CA PHE A 158 -6.79 -10.46 -5.23
C PHE A 158 -7.96 -9.61 -4.75
N GLU A 159 -9.15 -10.19 -4.72
CA GLU A 159 -10.35 -9.55 -4.17
C GLU A 159 -10.70 -10.11 -2.78
N ASP A 160 -10.35 -11.38 -2.53
CA ASP A 160 -10.60 -12.05 -1.26
C ASP A 160 -9.35 -12.10 -0.37
N PRO A 161 -9.51 -11.99 0.95
CA PRO A 161 -8.40 -12.12 1.89
C PRO A 161 -7.83 -13.55 1.90
N HIS A 162 -6.60 -13.70 2.40
CA HIS A 162 -5.90 -14.98 2.54
C HIS A 162 -5.69 -15.77 1.23
N ARG A 163 -5.64 -15.09 0.10
CA ARG A 163 -5.38 -15.69 -1.22
C ARG A 163 -3.92 -15.58 -1.66
N TRP A 164 -3.14 -14.81 -0.96
CA TRP A 164 -1.70 -14.64 -1.16
C TRP A 164 -0.92 -15.14 0.05
N MET A 165 0.05 -16.01 -0.18
CA MET A 165 0.94 -16.55 0.85
C MET A 165 2.39 -16.44 0.38
N THR A 166 3.25 -15.85 1.21
CA THR A 166 4.65 -15.58 0.88
C THR A 166 5.54 -15.63 2.13
#